data_2e9f5bb86c99ea6f38f850ed7b5c59c6
#
_entry.id   2e9f5bb86c99ea6f38f850ed7b5c59c6
#
_cell.length_a   1.000
_cell.length_b   1.000
_cell.length_c   1.000
_cell.angle_alpha   90.00
_cell.angle_beta   90.00
_cell.angle_gamma   90.00
#
_symmetry.space_group_name_H-M   'P 1'
#
loop_
_entity.id
_entity.type
_entity.pdbx_description
1 polymer ?
#
loop_
_entity_poly.entity_id
_entity_poly.type
_entity_poly.pdbx_seq_one_letter_code
_entity_poly.pdbx_strand_id
1 'polypeptide(L)'
;LINVSMYLYPSFFNLDSQTEGILYSFLSVAVWWFIFSIPLFLFVKQKNFDELIDFKNPFQKSFLRVFNTFKEIKKYKPVLIFLIAYWFYIDAIDTIVRMAVAYGTDLGFDSSKLIIALIFTQFIGFPATFAYGYLAEKFGLFNMLVVGILIYIFICIYSLFITSATDFFILAGLVGLVQGGVQSVSRTIFSRLIPQEKATEFFGFYNLIGKSAVVVGPALVGWMAYIFNNPKAGIISLLILFIPGILILFYVPRASLVRD
;
A
#
# COMPACT_ATOMS: atom_id res chain seq x y z
N LEU A 1 15.49 4.58 -9.69
CA LEU A 1 16.53 5.61 -9.77
C LEU A 1 16.82 6.02 -11.21
N ILE A 2 17.23 5.08 -12.08
CA ILE A 2 17.59 5.37 -13.49
C ILE A 2 16.47 6.15 -14.20
N ASN A 3 15.23 5.71 -14.10
CA ASN A 3 14.09 6.36 -14.75
C ASN A 3 13.83 7.78 -14.25
N VAL A 4 14.02 8.02 -12.96
CA VAL A 4 13.90 9.37 -12.39
C VAL A 4 15.08 10.24 -12.84
N SER A 5 16.28 9.68 -12.95
CA SER A 5 17.44 10.40 -13.48
C SER A 5 17.24 10.78 -14.96
N MET A 6 16.58 9.96 -15.76
CA MET A 6 16.22 10.29 -17.15
C MET A 6 15.27 11.50 -17.22
N TYR A 7 14.37 11.64 -16.25
CA TYR A 7 13.46 12.78 -16.16
C TYR A 7 14.16 14.04 -15.66
N LEU A 8 14.93 13.93 -14.55
CA LEU A 8 15.57 15.10 -13.90
C LEU A 8 16.79 15.62 -14.68
N TYR A 9 17.53 14.72 -15.34
CA TYR A 9 18.78 15.03 -16.04
C TYR A 9 18.79 14.40 -17.44
N PRO A 10 17.87 14.82 -18.34
CA PRO A 10 17.72 14.22 -19.67
C PRO A 10 19.02 14.31 -20.49
N SER A 11 19.76 15.40 -20.37
CA SER A 11 21.03 15.61 -21.08
C SER A 11 22.11 14.60 -20.74
N PHE A 12 22.09 14.01 -19.53
CA PHE A 12 23.01 12.95 -19.13
C PHE A 12 22.79 11.64 -19.92
N PHE A 13 21.57 11.44 -20.42
CA PHE A 13 21.17 10.28 -21.23
C PHE A 13 21.08 10.62 -22.74
N ASN A 14 21.63 11.79 -23.14
CA ASN A 14 21.58 12.25 -24.53
C ASN A 14 20.14 12.44 -25.05
N LEU A 15 19.24 12.90 -24.19
CA LEU A 15 17.84 13.17 -24.49
C LEU A 15 17.61 14.68 -24.56
N ASP A 16 16.80 15.12 -25.53
CA ASP A 16 16.60 16.52 -25.83
C ASP A 16 15.63 17.24 -24.88
N SER A 17 14.77 16.46 -24.18
CA SER A 17 13.74 17.03 -23.30
C SER A 17 13.36 16.11 -22.15
N GLN A 18 12.73 16.69 -21.10
CA GLN A 18 12.12 15.92 -20.01
C GLN A 18 11.01 14.99 -20.50
N THR A 19 10.29 15.38 -21.55
CA THR A 19 9.24 14.55 -22.17
C THR A 19 9.84 13.28 -22.78
N GLU A 20 10.97 13.40 -23.47
CA GLU A 20 11.72 12.22 -23.95
C GLU A 20 12.20 11.36 -22.80
N GLY A 21 12.73 11.97 -21.73
CA GLY A 21 13.09 11.27 -20.49
C GLY A 21 11.96 10.40 -19.94
N ILE A 22 10.73 10.90 -19.93
CA ILE A 22 9.55 10.12 -19.53
C ILE A 22 9.30 8.97 -20.49
N LEU A 23 9.30 9.20 -21.81
CA LEU A 23 9.02 8.16 -22.81
C LEU A 23 10.04 7.02 -22.72
N TYR A 24 11.34 7.33 -22.68
CA TYR A 24 12.40 6.33 -22.52
C TYR A 24 12.36 5.63 -21.17
N SER A 25 11.91 6.30 -20.11
CA SER A 25 11.67 5.66 -18.81
C SER A 25 10.60 4.56 -18.91
N PHE A 26 9.47 4.82 -19.56
CA PHE A 26 8.43 3.80 -19.78
C PHE A 26 8.94 2.64 -20.64
N LEU A 27 9.70 2.95 -21.70
CA LEU A 27 10.29 1.91 -22.56
C LEU A 27 11.27 1.03 -21.78
N SER A 28 12.15 1.63 -20.97
CA SER A 28 13.11 0.90 -20.15
C SER A 28 12.42 -0.03 -19.13
N VAL A 29 11.31 0.41 -18.51
CA VAL A 29 10.50 -0.41 -17.61
C VAL A 29 9.88 -1.58 -18.36
N ALA A 30 9.34 -1.36 -19.59
CA ALA A 30 8.75 -2.43 -20.39
C ALA A 30 9.79 -3.50 -20.74
N VAL A 31 10.99 -3.08 -21.19
CA VAL A 31 12.10 -3.99 -21.49
C VAL A 31 12.55 -4.75 -20.25
N TRP A 32 12.69 -4.07 -19.10
CA TRP A 32 13.05 -4.67 -17.83
C TRP A 32 12.03 -5.76 -17.44
N TRP A 33 10.74 -5.44 -17.43
CA TRP A 33 9.69 -6.40 -17.12
C TRP A 33 9.71 -7.60 -18.06
N PHE A 34 9.88 -7.38 -19.37
CA PHE A 34 9.97 -8.45 -20.35
C PHE A 34 11.12 -9.40 -20.06
N ILE A 35 12.35 -8.88 -19.89
CA ILE A 35 13.55 -9.69 -19.61
C ILE A 35 13.40 -10.50 -18.33
N PHE A 36 12.97 -9.87 -17.23
CA PHE A 36 12.85 -10.53 -15.93
C PHE A 36 11.62 -11.43 -15.81
N SER A 37 10.68 -11.35 -16.73
CA SER A 37 9.57 -12.32 -16.83
C SER A 37 9.95 -13.61 -17.54
N ILE A 38 10.98 -13.60 -18.39
CA ILE A 38 11.42 -14.80 -19.13
C ILE A 38 11.72 -15.99 -18.21
N PRO A 39 12.51 -15.85 -17.12
CA PRO A 39 12.78 -16.96 -16.21
C PRO A 39 11.52 -17.56 -15.58
N LEU A 40 10.50 -16.72 -15.30
CA LEU A 40 9.22 -17.18 -14.77
C LEU A 40 8.53 -18.15 -15.74
N PHE A 41 8.49 -17.79 -17.02
CA PHE A 41 7.87 -18.64 -18.04
C PHE A 41 8.67 -19.91 -18.37
N LEU A 42 9.99 -19.85 -18.24
CA LEU A 42 10.86 -21.00 -18.59
C LEU A 42 11.00 -21.99 -17.45
N PHE A 43 11.07 -21.53 -16.19
CA PHE A 43 11.45 -22.39 -15.05
C PHE A 43 10.31 -22.70 -14.10
N VAL A 44 9.25 -21.89 -14.05
CA VAL A 44 8.13 -22.12 -13.13
C VAL A 44 7.09 -23.01 -13.81
N LYS A 45 7.10 -24.29 -13.44
CA LYS A 45 6.03 -25.23 -13.83
C LYS A 45 4.86 -25.04 -12.88
N GLN A 46 3.70 -24.60 -13.39
CA GLN A 46 2.45 -24.67 -12.63
C GLN A 46 2.10 -26.15 -12.40
N LYS A 47 1.85 -26.53 -11.15
CA LYS A 47 1.17 -27.79 -10.86
C LYS A 47 -0.19 -27.75 -11.54
N ASN A 48 -0.52 -28.81 -12.28
CA ASN A 48 -1.74 -28.90 -13.08
C ASN A 48 -2.97 -28.41 -12.32
N PHE A 49 -3.49 -27.26 -12.74
CA PHE A 49 -4.79 -26.74 -12.34
C PHE A 49 -5.90 -27.30 -13.25
N ASP A 50 -5.64 -28.39 -13.96
CA ASP A 50 -6.50 -28.93 -15.03
C ASP A 50 -7.91 -29.35 -14.55
N GLU A 51 -8.11 -29.57 -13.24
CA GLU A 51 -9.43 -29.86 -12.69
C GLU A 51 -10.30 -28.63 -12.42
N LEU A 52 -9.79 -27.42 -12.59
CA LEU A 52 -10.47 -26.21 -12.08
C LEU A 52 -10.86 -25.19 -13.15
N ILE A 53 -10.45 -25.35 -14.40
CA ILE A 53 -10.77 -24.39 -15.47
C ILE A 53 -11.71 -25.04 -16.49
N ASP A 54 -13.00 -24.94 -16.22
CA ASP A 54 -14.00 -25.13 -17.26
C ASP A 54 -14.10 -23.84 -18.08
N PHE A 55 -13.53 -23.87 -19.27
CA PHE A 55 -13.47 -22.75 -20.21
C PHE A 55 -14.84 -22.29 -20.75
N LYS A 56 -15.93 -23.01 -20.45
CA LYS A 56 -17.26 -22.65 -20.96
C LYS A 56 -17.85 -21.37 -20.36
N ASN A 57 -17.53 -21.03 -19.09
CA ASN A 57 -17.99 -19.79 -18.45
C ASN A 57 -16.99 -19.29 -17.37
N PRO A 58 -15.79 -18.83 -17.75
CA PRO A 58 -14.73 -18.50 -16.79
C PRO A 58 -15.09 -17.31 -15.88
N PHE A 59 -15.78 -16.30 -16.39
CA PHE A 59 -16.18 -15.12 -15.63
C PHE A 59 -17.22 -15.45 -14.56
N GLN A 60 -18.26 -16.20 -14.92
CA GLN A 60 -19.33 -16.56 -13.97
C GLN A 60 -18.82 -17.45 -12.85
N LYS A 61 -17.95 -18.42 -13.18
CA LYS A 61 -17.32 -19.30 -12.17
C LYS A 61 -16.36 -18.55 -11.27
N SER A 62 -15.56 -17.63 -11.82
CA SER A 62 -14.67 -16.78 -11.01
C SER A 62 -15.46 -15.88 -10.05
N PHE A 63 -16.55 -15.29 -10.51
CA PHE A 63 -17.43 -14.49 -9.64
C PHE A 63 -18.08 -15.32 -8.54
N LEU A 64 -18.60 -16.50 -8.88
CA LEU A 64 -19.19 -17.43 -7.90
C LEU A 64 -18.13 -17.88 -6.88
N ARG A 65 -16.87 -18.09 -7.30
CA ARG A 65 -15.77 -18.46 -6.42
C ARG A 65 -15.47 -17.34 -5.42
N VAL A 66 -15.36 -16.08 -5.86
CA VAL A 66 -15.19 -14.92 -4.97
C VAL A 66 -16.36 -14.82 -3.97
N PHE A 67 -17.59 -15.01 -4.45
CA PHE A 67 -18.77 -14.95 -3.60
C PHE A 67 -18.81 -16.10 -2.57
N ASN A 68 -18.42 -17.30 -2.96
CA ASN A 68 -18.31 -18.44 -2.05
C ASN A 68 -17.20 -18.23 -1.01
N THR A 69 -16.04 -17.70 -1.42
CA THR A 69 -14.96 -17.32 -0.49
C THR A 69 -15.43 -16.28 0.51
N PHE A 70 -16.22 -15.29 0.08
CA PHE A 70 -16.82 -14.30 0.99
C PHE A 70 -17.76 -14.94 2.02
N LYS A 71 -18.63 -15.88 1.59
CA LYS A 71 -19.49 -16.64 2.50
C LYS A 71 -18.67 -17.48 3.49
N GLU A 72 -17.56 -18.01 3.04
CA GLU A 72 -16.67 -18.82 3.87
C GLU A 72 -15.91 -17.98 4.90
N ILE A 73 -15.37 -16.83 4.48
CA ILE A 73 -14.70 -15.88 5.38
C ILE A 73 -15.61 -15.43 6.52
N LYS A 74 -16.92 -15.27 6.26
CA LYS A 74 -17.91 -14.95 7.32
C LYS A 74 -17.97 -15.97 8.45
N LYS A 75 -17.57 -17.22 8.22
CA LYS A 75 -17.49 -18.26 9.25
C LYS A 75 -16.28 -18.05 10.17
N TYR A 76 -15.24 -17.36 9.69
CA TYR A 76 -14.00 -17.07 10.42
C TYR A 76 -14.04 -15.63 10.94
N LYS A 77 -14.76 -15.41 12.06
CA LYS A 77 -14.95 -14.07 12.65
C LYS A 77 -13.64 -13.25 12.80
N PRO A 78 -12.51 -13.82 13.31
CA PRO A 78 -11.26 -13.06 13.41
C PRO A 78 -10.76 -12.55 12.06
N VAL A 79 -10.86 -13.36 11.01
CA VAL A 79 -10.45 -13.00 9.65
C VAL A 79 -11.32 -11.86 9.11
N LEU A 80 -12.64 -11.96 9.30
CA LEU A 80 -13.58 -10.93 8.84
C LEU A 80 -13.33 -9.58 9.53
N ILE A 81 -13.17 -9.59 10.87
CA ILE A 81 -12.88 -8.36 11.64
C ILE A 81 -11.56 -7.74 11.17
N PHE A 82 -10.53 -8.57 10.99
CA PHE A 82 -9.24 -8.09 10.51
C PHE A 82 -9.35 -7.49 9.09
N LEU A 83 -10.07 -8.12 8.16
CA LEU A 83 -10.25 -7.62 6.80
C LEU A 83 -11.00 -6.29 6.76
N ILE A 84 -12.00 -6.10 7.64
CA ILE A 84 -12.70 -4.81 7.76
C ILE A 84 -11.75 -3.74 8.29
N ALA A 85 -11.00 -4.02 9.35
CA ALA A 85 -9.99 -3.09 9.87
C ALA A 85 -8.93 -2.77 8.80
N TYR A 86 -8.43 -3.80 8.10
CA TYR A 86 -7.47 -3.69 7.02
C TYR A 86 -7.96 -2.78 5.90
N TRP A 87 -9.20 -2.94 5.46
CA TRP A 87 -9.79 -2.12 4.41
C TRP A 87 -9.74 -0.63 4.77
N PHE A 88 -10.09 -0.28 6.01
CA PHE A 88 -10.07 1.09 6.49
C PHE A 88 -8.65 1.68 6.53
N TYR A 89 -7.72 1.04 7.22
CA TYR A 89 -6.41 1.65 7.40
C TYR A 89 -5.52 1.56 6.15
N ILE A 90 -5.68 0.53 5.30
CA ILE A 90 -4.86 0.42 4.08
C ILE A 90 -5.26 1.45 3.03
N ASP A 91 -6.56 1.77 2.91
CA ASP A 91 -7.03 2.85 2.05
C ASP A 91 -6.41 4.20 2.44
N ALA A 92 -6.41 4.50 3.72
CA ALA A 92 -5.81 5.73 4.21
C ALA A 92 -4.28 5.77 3.97
N ILE A 93 -3.57 4.66 4.22
CA ILE A 93 -2.12 4.53 3.99
C ILE A 93 -1.79 4.73 2.50
N ASP A 94 -2.44 3.98 1.63
CA ASP A 94 -2.20 4.05 0.18
C ASP A 94 -2.56 5.44 -0.37
N THR A 95 -3.58 6.08 0.19
CA THR A 95 -3.97 7.45 -0.18
C THR A 95 -2.89 8.46 0.17
N ILE A 96 -2.30 8.40 1.36
CA ILE A 96 -1.19 9.29 1.76
C ILE A 96 -0.06 9.20 0.73
N VAL A 97 0.35 7.99 0.36
CA VAL A 97 1.44 7.78 -0.59
C VAL A 97 1.10 8.29 -1.99
N ARG A 98 -0.11 8.02 -2.48
CA ARG A 98 -0.54 8.40 -3.82
C ARG A 98 -0.79 9.90 -3.96
N MET A 99 -1.36 10.51 -2.92
CA MET A 99 -1.71 11.93 -2.93
C MET A 99 -0.56 12.84 -2.47
N ALA A 100 0.58 12.27 -2.01
CA ALA A 100 1.70 13.04 -1.48
C ALA A 100 2.20 14.13 -2.44
N VAL A 101 2.40 13.79 -3.72
CA VAL A 101 2.89 14.76 -4.73
C VAL A 101 1.83 15.81 -5.01
N ALA A 102 0.57 15.41 -5.21
CA ALA A 102 -0.52 16.35 -5.44
C ALA A 102 -0.66 17.32 -4.25
N TYR A 103 -0.65 16.81 -3.04
CA TYR A 103 -0.69 17.60 -1.82
C TYR A 103 0.48 18.61 -1.73
N GLY A 104 1.72 18.15 -2.00
CA GLY A 104 2.89 19.04 -2.01
C GLY A 104 2.82 20.11 -3.10
N THR A 105 2.27 19.78 -4.27
CA THR A 105 2.06 20.73 -5.37
C THR A 105 1.00 21.77 -5.00
N ASP A 106 -0.10 21.36 -4.37
CA ASP A 106 -1.17 22.25 -3.89
C ASP A 106 -0.68 23.20 -2.78
N LEU A 107 0.36 22.81 -2.04
CA LEU A 107 1.06 23.69 -1.08
C LEU A 107 2.08 24.63 -1.75
N GLY A 108 2.28 24.53 -3.07
CA GLY A 108 3.19 25.37 -3.82
C GLY A 108 4.66 24.90 -3.84
N PHE A 109 4.93 23.66 -3.48
CA PHE A 109 6.29 23.12 -3.52
C PHE A 109 6.69 22.73 -4.96
N ASP A 110 7.98 22.92 -5.25
CA ASP A 110 8.56 22.55 -6.54
C ASP A 110 8.49 21.04 -6.79
N SER A 111 8.01 20.65 -7.99
CA SER A 111 7.82 19.24 -8.35
C SER A 111 9.11 18.40 -8.27
N SER A 112 10.26 18.99 -8.57
CA SER A 112 11.54 18.31 -8.50
C SER A 112 11.88 17.92 -7.06
N LYS A 113 11.60 18.81 -6.08
CA LYS A 113 11.78 18.52 -4.65
C LYS A 113 10.83 17.42 -4.17
N LEU A 114 9.59 17.42 -4.66
CA LEU A 114 8.61 16.37 -4.31
C LEU A 114 9.04 15.00 -4.85
N ILE A 115 9.56 14.93 -6.07
CA ILE A 115 10.09 13.68 -6.64
C ILE A 115 11.31 13.18 -5.82
N ILE A 116 12.20 14.08 -5.43
CA ILE A 116 13.35 13.73 -4.57
C ILE A 116 12.88 13.18 -3.22
N ALA A 117 11.85 13.79 -2.63
CA ALA A 117 11.25 13.31 -1.38
C ALA A 117 10.65 11.90 -1.52
N LEU A 118 10.02 11.56 -2.66
CA LEU A 118 9.55 10.20 -2.93
C LEU A 118 10.70 9.20 -3.01
N ILE A 119 11.80 9.57 -3.66
CA ILE A 119 13.01 8.71 -3.70
C ILE A 119 13.56 8.52 -2.29
N PHE A 120 13.65 9.60 -1.51
CA PHE A 120 14.08 9.57 -0.12
C PHE A 120 13.25 8.62 0.74
N THR A 121 11.90 8.64 0.56
CA THR A 121 10.99 7.68 1.18
C THR A 121 11.38 6.23 0.90
N GLN A 122 11.73 5.90 -0.35
CA GLN A 122 12.11 4.54 -0.74
C GLN A 122 13.47 4.12 -0.16
N PHE A 123 14.43 5.04 -0.11
CA PHE A 123 15.74 4.78 0.50
C PHE A 123 15.63 4.48 2.00
N ILE A 124 14.79 5.23 2.72
CA ILE A 124 14.51 4.97 4.14
C ILE A 124 13.70 3.69 4.28
N GLY A 125 12.71 3.48 3.41
CA GLY A 125 11.77 2.36 3.49
C GLY A 125 12.45 0.99 3.38
N PHE A 126 13.50 0.88 2.56
CA PHE A 126 14.21 -0.38 2.40
C PHE A 126 14.83 -0.90 3.71
N PRO A 127 15.76 -0.20 4.40
CA PRO A 127 16.30 -0.66 5.67
C PRO A 127 15.25 -0.67 6.79
N ALA A 128 14.33 0.29 6.79
CA ALA A 128 13.29 0.38 7.81
C ALA A 128 12.36 -0.86 7.81
N THR A 129 12.05 -1.42 6.64
CA THR A 129 11.22 -2.63 6.54
C THR A 129 11.86 -3.83 7.25
N PHE A 130 13.17 -4.02 7.11
CA PHE A 130 13.90 -5.07 7.84
C PHE A 130 13.90 -4.83 9.35
N ALA A 131 14.20 -3.59 9.76
CA ALA A 131 14.16 -3.22 11.17
C ALA A 131 12.76 -3.42 11.77
N TYR A 132 11.73 -3.04 11.01
CA TYR A 132 10.33 -3.21 11.42
C TYR A 132 9.95 -4.69 11.60
N GLY A 133 10.40 -5.57 10.70
CA GLY A 133 10.23 -7.01 10.82
C GLY A 133 10.85 -7.56 12.11
N TYR A 134 12.10 -7.20 12.39
CA TYR A 134 12.79 -7.57 13.63
C TYR A 134 12.06 -7.06 14.88
N LEU A 135 11.61 -5.80 14.87
CA LEU A 135 10.84 -5.22 15.98
C LEU A 135 9.49 -5.94 16.15
N ALA A 136 8.86 -6.35 15.04
CA ALA A 136 7.59 -7.07 15.09
C ALA A 136 7.72 -8.48 15.68
N GLU A 137 8.86 -9.14 15.49
CA GLU A 137 9.18 -10.40 16.18
C GLU A 137 9.38 -10.18 17.67
N LYS A 138 10.09 -9.13 18.06
CA LYS A 138 10.43 -8.82 19.45
C LYS A 138 9.25 -8.30 20.26
N PHE A 139 8.45 -7.37 19.72
CA PHE A 139 7.37 -6.67 20.43
C PHE A 139 5.98 -7.21 20.10
N GLY A 140 5.88 -8.13 19.15
CA GLY A 140 4.66 -8.75 18.67
C GLY A 140 4.05 -8.03 17.48
N LEU A 141 3.56 -8.81 16.51
CA LEU A 141 3.00 -8.33 15.24
C LEU A 141 1.86 -7.32 15.44
N PHE A 142 0.93 -7.63 16.37
CA PHE A 142 -0.22 -6.77 16.62
C PHE A 142 0.19 -5.40 17.15
N ASN A 143 1.10 -5.35 18.12
CA ASN A 143 1.56 -4.11 18.71
C ASN A 143 2.28 -3.24 17.68
N MET A 144 3.13 -3.85 16.85
CA MET A 144 3.83 -3.12 15.80
C MET A 144 2.87 -2.63 14.71
N LEU A 145 1.83 -3.39 14.35
CA LEU A 145 0.80 -2.88 13.46
C LEU A 145 0.11 -1.64 14.03
N VAL A 146 -0.29 -1.68 15.30
CA VAL A 146 -0.88 -0.53 15.99
C VAL A 146 0.06 0.67 16.01
N VAL A 147 1.34 0.47 16.36
CA VAL A 147 2.36 1.54 16.33
C VAL A 147 2.47 2.16 14.93
N GLY A 148 2.51 1.35 13.89
CA GLY A 148 2.56 1.85 12.51
C GLY A 148 1.36 2.70 12.13
N ILE A 149 0.14 2.27 12.50
CA ILE A 149 -1.09 3.04 12.25
C ILE A 149 -1.08 4.35 13.05
N LEU A 150 -0.61 4.33 14.30
CA LEU A 150 -0.48 5.55 15.12
C LEU A 150 0.51 6.55 14.51
N ILE A 151 1.62 6.06 13.94
CA ILE A 151 2.56 6.93 13.21
C ILE A 151 1.87 7.54 11.98
N TYR A 152 1.04 6.80 11.25
CA TYR A 152 0.27 7.37 10.13
C TYR A 152 -0.77 8.40 10.58
N ILE A 153 -1.43 8.19 11.72
CA ILE A 153 -2.31 9.20 12.34
C ILE A 153 -1.50 10.45 12.67
N PHE A 154 -0.31 10.30 13.26
CA PHE A 154 0.60 11.41 13.52
C PHE A 154 1.01 12.14 12.23
N ILE A 155 1.31 11.42 11.15
CA ILE A 155 1.61 11.99 9.83
C ILE A 155 0.46 12.86 9.33
N CYS A 156 -0.80 12.41 9.45
CA CYS A 156 -1.97 13.21 9.09
C CYS A 156 -2.07 14.50 9.93
N ILE A 157 -1.81 14.42 11.23
CA ILE A 157 -1.85 15.60 12.10
C ILE A 157 -0.68 16.55 11.79
N TYR A 158 0.53 15.99 11.61
CA TYR A 158 1.73 16.78 11.28
C TYR A 158 1.58 17.51 9.93
N SER A 159 0.85 16.92 8.97
CA SER A 159 0.60 17.54 7.66
C SER A 159 -0.08 18.91 7.76
N LEU A 160 -0.83 19.20 8.84
CA LEU A 160 -1.44 20.51 9.06
C LEU A 160 -0.41 21.63 9.29
N PHE A 161 0.74 21.28 9.82
CA PHE A 161 1.79 22.23 10.23
C PHE A 161 2.89 22.42 9.17
N ILE A 162 2.79 21.72 8.04
CA ILE A 162 3.76 21.85 6.95
C ILE A 162 3.72 23.25 6.35
N THR A 163 4.90 23.91 6.34
CA THR A 163 5.11 25.25 5.79
C THR A 163 6.31 25.30 4.84
N SER A 164 7.20 24.33 4.92
CA SER A 164 8.45 24.29 4.16
C SER A 164 8.67 22.95 3.46
N ALA A 165 9.52 22.95 2.43
CA ALA A 165 9.95 21.71 1.79
C ALA A 165 10.67 20.77 2.76
N THR A 166 11.36 21.29 3.77
CA THR A 166 12.02 20.50 4.83
C THR A 166 10.99 19.70 5.62
N ASP A 167 9.87 20.33 6.02
CA ASP A 167 8.80 19.63 6.73
C ASP A 167 8.22 18.48 5.87
N PHE A 168 8.12 18.71 4.56
CA PHE A 168 7.68 17.66 3.63
C PHE A 168 8.66 16.49 3.56
N PHE A 169 9.99 16.74 3.61
CA PHE A 169 10.99 15.68 3.70
C PHE A 169 10.93 14.90 5.01
N ILE A 170 10.64 15.56 6.13
CA ILE A 170 10.41 14.88 7.42
C ILE A 170 9.22 13.95 7.30
N LEU A 171 8.11 14.42 6.72
CA LEU A 171 6.92 13.62 6.49
C LEU A 171 7.21 12.42 5.57
N ALA A 172 7.94 12.62 4.48
CA ALA A 172 8.39 11.57 3.58
C ALA A 172 9.24 10.51 4.29
N GLY A 173 10.13 10.95 5.19
CA GLY A 173 10.93 10.06 6.04
C GLY A 173 10.08 9.22 6.99
N LEU A 174 9.10 9.83 7.67
CA LEU A 174 8.17 9.12 8.56
C LEU A 174 7.36 8.06 7.79
N VAL A 175 6.84 8.40 6.61
CA VAL A 175 6.16 7.44 5.73
C VAL A 175 7.09 6.28 5.39
N GLY A 176 8.34 6.57 4.97
CA GLY A 176 9.33 5.55 4.63
C GLY A 176 9.58 4.58 5.79
N LEU A 177 9.67 5.08 7.03
CA LEU A 177 9.92 4.24 8.20
C LEU A 177 8.84 3.17 8.45
N VAL A 178 7.59 3.43 8.10
CA VAL A 178 6.47 2.55 8.49
C VAL A 178 5.79 1.85 7.32
N GLN A 179 5.88 2.38 6.09
CA GLN A 179 5.11 1.90 4.94
C GLN A 179 5.31 0.40 4.67
N GLY A 180 6.54 -0.03 4.48
CA GLY A 180 6.86 -1.44 4.20
C GLY A 180 6.55 -2.36 5.39
N GLY A 181 6.83 -1.88 6.59
CA GLY A 181 6.60 -2.62 7.84
C GLY A 181 5.12 -2.90 8.09
N VAL A 182 4.26 -1.89 7.98
CA VAL A 182 2.80 -2.04 8.19
C VAL A 182 2.21 -3.03 7.18
N GLN A 183 2.58 -2.92 5.89
CA GLN A 183 2.09 -3.83 4.85
C GLN A 183 2.57 -5.27 5.08
N SER A 184 3.85 -5.46 5.44
CA SER A 184 4.42 -6.77 5.74
C SER A 184 3.77 -7.42 6.95
N VAL A 185 3.67 -6.69 8.06
CA VAL A 185 3.05 -7.17 9.31
C VAL A 185 1.57 -7.49 9.11
N SER A 186 0.81 -6.65 8.38
CA SER A 186 -0.59 -6.91 8.04
C SER A 186 -0.76 -8.24 7.31
N ARG A 187 0.10 -8.50 6.32
CA ARG A 187 0.10 -9.77 5.57
C ARG A 187 0.46 -10.95 6.44
N THR A 188 1.41 -10.80 7.37
CA THR A 188 1.82 -11.84 8.31
C THR A 188 0.70 -12.15 9.32
N ILE A 189 0.02 -11.12 9.86
CA ILE A 189 -1.14 -11.32 10.74
C ILE A 189 -2.23 -12.08 9.99
N PHE A 190 -2.56 -11.65 8.76
CA PHE A 190 -3.56 -12.33 7.95
C PHE A 190 -3.22 -13.79 7.70
N SER A 191 -1.96 -14.12 7.37
CA SER A 191 -1.51 -15.49 7.15
C SER A 191 -1.67 -16.40 8.38
N ARG A 192 -1.58 -15.82 9.59
CA ARG A 192 -1.78 -16.56 10.85
C ARG A 192 -3.26 -16.78 11.19
N LEU A 193 -4.15 -15.93 10.70
CA LEU A 193 -5.58 -16.00 10.95
C LEU A 193 -6.32 -16.99 10.05
N ILE A 194 -5.76 -17.32 8.89
CA ILE A 194 -6.42 -18.16 7.87
C ILE A 194 -6.01 -19.64 7.98
N PRO A 195 -6.89 -20.59 7.59
CA PRO A 195 -6.51 -21.99 7.43
C PRO A 195 -5.54 -22.16 6.25
N GLN A 196 -4.49 -22.95 6.44
CA GLN A 196 -3.43 -23.11 5.44
C GLN A 196 -3.91 -23.77 4.14
N GLU A 197 -4.85 -24.70 4.24
CA GLU A 197 -5.43 -25.42 3.08
C GLU A 197 -6.15 -24.47 2.11
N LYS A 198 -6.61 -23.30 2.61
CA LYS A 198 -7.35 -22.30 1.84
C LYS A 198 -6.57 -20.99 1.63
N ALA A 199 -5.28 -20.99 1.92
CA ALA A 199 -4.46 -19.78 1.89
C ALA A 199 -4.55 -19.04 0.55
N THR A 200 -4.50 -19.75 -0.58
CA THR A 200 -4.56 -19.14 -1.93
C THR A 200 -5.85 -18.36 -2.16
N GLU A 201 -7.00 -18.91 -1.79
CA GLU A 201 -8.30 -18.27 -1.97
C GLU A 201 -8.45 -17.05 -1.05
N PHE A 202 -8.06 -17.19 0.22
CA PHE A 202 -8.13 -16.12 1.20
C PHE A 202 -7.18 -14.97 0.87
N PHE A 203 -5.95 -15.24 0.42
CA PHE A 203 -5.03 -14.20 -0.05
C PHE A 203 -5.53 -13.53 -1.34
N GLY A 204 -6.19 -14.26 -2.23
CA GLY A 204 -6.88 -13.67 -3.37
C GLY A 204 -7.92 -12.64 -2.93
N PHE A 205 -8.73 -12.97 -1.91
CA PHE A 205 -9.71 -12.06 -1.33
C PHE A 205 -9.09 -10.89 -0.58
N TYR A 206 -8.00 -11.12 0.19
CA TYR A 206 -7.21 -10.07 0.84
C TYR A 206 -6.70 -9.03 -0.16
N ASN A 207 -6.16 -9.49 -1.30
CA ASN A 207 -5.69 -8.61 -2.35
C ASN A 207 -6.84 -7.84 -3.02
N LEU A 208 -8.01 -8.49 -3.20
CA LEU A 208 -9.21 -7.83 -3.72
C LEU A 208 -9.67 -6.71 -2.79
N ILE A 209 -9.73 -6.97 -1.48
CA ILE A 209 -10.07 -5.98 -0.45
C ILE A 209 -9.08 -4.81 -0.48
N GLY A 210 -7.77 -5.08 -0.46
CA GLY A 210 -6.75 -4.03 -0.52
C GLY A 210 -6.83 -3.17 -1.77
N LYS A 211 -7.14 -3.78 -2.94
CA LYS A 211 -7.30 -3.02 -4.19
C LYS A 211 -8.61 -2.25 -4.26
N SER A 212 -9.70 -2.75 -3.68
CA SER A 212 -10.99 -2.04 -3.64
C SER A 212 -10.97 -0.84 -2.68
N ALA A 213 -10.13 -0.91 -1.65
CA ALA A 213 -9.95 0.15 -0.67
C ALA A 213 -9.42 1.46 -1.28
N VAL A 214 -8.62 1.38 -2.35
CA VAL A 214 -7.90 2.53 -2.94
C VAL A 214 -8.80 3.62 -3.55
N VAL A 215 -10.10 3.48 -3.52
CA VAL A 215 -11.05 4.40 -4.16
C VAL A 215 -11.58 5.45 -3.19
N VAL A 216 -11.86 5.06 -1.95
CA VAL A 216 -12.57 5.91 -0.98
C VAL A 216 -11.65 7.01 -0.43
N GLY A 217 -10.41 6.68 -0.10
CA GLY A 217 -9.47 7.65 0.46
C GLY A 217 -9.17 8.83 -0.47
N PRO A 218 -8.75 8.62 -1.73
CA PRO A 218 -8.51 9.73 -2.66
C PRO A 218 -9.77 10.57 -2.93
N ALA A 219 -10.94 9.93 -3.04
CA ALA A 219 -12.21 10.63 -3.20
C ALA A 219 -12.52 11.52 -1.98
N LEU A 220 -12.30 10.99 -0.77
CA LEU A 220 -12.48 11.72 0.49
C LEU A 220 -11.53 12.92 0.57
N VAL A 221 -10.24 12.72 0.25
CA VAL A 221 -9.23 13.79 0.24
C VAL A 221 -9.61 14.89 -0.74
N GLY A 222 -9.94 14.52 -1.98
CA GLY A 222 -10.31 15.50 -3.00
C GLY A 222 -11.58 16.27 -2.65
N TRP A 223 -12.61 15.58 -2.14
CA TRP A 223 -13.88 16.19 -1.76
C TRP A 223 -13.72 17.16 -0.58
N MET A 224 -13.00 16.74 0.47
CA MET A 224 -12.75 17.58 1.64
C MET A 224 -11.85 18.78 1.30
N ALA A 225 -10.83 18.59 0.48
CA ALA A 225 -10.01 19.71 0.01
C ALA A 225 -10.83 20.74 -0.79
N TYR A 226 -11.78 20.26 -1.61
CA TYR A 226 -12.68 21.12 -2.38
C TYR A 226 -13.65 21.89 -1.49
N ILE A 227 -14.37 21.23 -0.56
CA ILE A 227 -15.36 21.87 0.32
C ILE A 227 -14.72 22.94 1.19
N PHE A 228 -13.56 22.65 1.77
CA PHE A 228 -12.88 23.59 2.67
C PHE A 228 -11.91 24.53 1.96
N ASN A 229 -11.79 24.41 0.64
CA ASN A 229 -10.83 25.15 -0.19
C ASN A 229 -9.41 25.14 0.41
N ASN A 230 -9.02 23.98 0.96
CA ASN A 230 -7.76 23.82 1.68
C ASN A 230 -7.26 22.37 1.52
N PRO A 231 -6.09 22.14 0.89
CA PRO A 231 -5.53 20.81 0.72
C PRO A 231 -5.24 20.10 2.05
N LYS A 232 -4.95 20.85 3.12
CA LYS A 232 -4.72 20.27 4.46
C LYS A 232 -5.96 19.60 5.03
N ALA A 233 -7.17 20.13 4.72
CA ALA A 233 -8.44 19.50 5.09
C ALA A 233 -8.63 18.14 4.41
N GLY A 234 -8.10 17.96 3.20
CA GLY A 234 -8.08 16.67 2.52
C GLY A 234 -7.30 15.63 3.29
N ILE A 235 -6.05 15.90 3.61
CA ILE A 235 -5.19 14.91 4.28
C ILE A 235 -5.69 14.57 5.69
N ILE A 236 -6.11 15.57 6.48
CA ILE A 236 -6.64 15.31 7.83
C ILE A 236 -7.93 14.48 7.82
N SER A 237 -8.70 14.53 6.74
CA SER A 237 -9.93 13.73 6.59
C SER A 237 -9.67 12.22 6.60
N LEU A 238 -8.45 11.78 6.30
CA LEU A 238 -8.06 10.36 6.38
C LEU A 238 -8.15 9.80 7.79
N LEU A 239 -8.21 10.64 8.82
CA LEU A 239 -8.50 10.20 10.20
C LEU A 239 -9.87 9.50 10.29
N ILE A 240 -10.83 9.85 9.41
CA ILE A 240 -12.14 9.18 9.31
C ILE A 240 -11.98 7.70 8.94
N LEU A 241 -10.88 7.35 8.25
CA LEU A 241 -10.54 5.97 7.90
C LEU A 241 -9.62 5.33 8.95
N PHE A 242 -8.61 6.04 9.44
CA PHE A 242 -7.68 5.48 10.43
C PHE A 242 -8.34 5.16 11.76
N ILE A 243 -9.22 6.03 12.27
CA ILE A 243 -9.84 5.85 13.59
C ILE A 243 -10.73 4.59 13.64
N PRO A 244 -11.68 4.37 12.72
CA PRO A 244 -12.41 3.10 12.70
C PRO A 244 -11.50 1.90 12.46
N GLY A 245 -10.50 2.03 11.56
CA GLY A 245 -9.55 0.95 11.27
C GLY A 245 -8.83 0.46 12.52
N ILE A 246 -8.28 1.37 13.32
CA ILE A 246 -7.58 1.00 14.56
C ILE A 246 -8.55 0.49 15.64
N LEU A 247 -9.72 1.07 15.78
CA LEU A 247 -10.73 0.62 16.75
C LEU A 247 -11.21 -0.80 16.45
N ILE A 248 -11.53 -1.10 15.20
CA ILE A 248 -11.96 -2.44 14.77
C ILE A 248 -10.81 -3.44 14.95
N LEU A 249 -9.55 -3.04 14.72
CA LEU A 249 -8.40 -3.91 14.89
C LEU A 249 -8.29 -4.45 16.32
N PHE A 250 -8.67 -3.68 17.35
CA PHE A 250 -8.65 -4.14 18.75
C PHE A 250 -9.66 -5.27 19.05
N TYR A 251 -10.66 -5.47 18.21
CA TYR A 251 -11.60 -6.60 18.34
C TYR A 251 -11.05 -7.91 17.74
N VAL A 252 -9.89 -7.89 17.09
CA VAL A 252 -9.23 -9.11 16.60
C VAL A 252 -8.67 -9.89 17.80
N PRO A 253 -9.07 -11.16 18.02
CA PRO A 253 -8.59 -11.96 19.15
C PRO A 253 -7.09 -12.20 19.05
N ARG A 254 -6.31 -11.74 20.03
CA ARG A 254 -4.84 -11.88 20.05
C ARG A 254 -4.38 -13.32 20.19
N ALA A 255 -5.16 -14.16 20.86
CA ALA A 255 -4.88 -15.60 21.00
C ALA A 255 -4.80 -16.33 19.67
N SER A 256 -5.51 -15.87 18.64
CA SER A 256 -5.44 -16.45 17.29
C SER A 256 -4.16 -16.08 16.52
N LEU A 257 -3.33 -15.20 17.05
CA LEU A 257 -2.08 -14.74 16.42
C LEU A 257 -0.85 -15.46 16.97
N VAL A 258 -0.99 -16.15 18.11
CA VAL A 258 0.06 -16.99 18.70
C VAL A 258 -0.12 -18.39 18.08
N ARG A 259 0.64 -18.68 17.04
CA ARG A 259 0.90 -20.05 16.61
C ARG A 259 2.27 -20.43 17.16
N ASP A 260 2.29 -21.50 17.95
CA ASP A 260 3.51 -22.19 18.41
C ASP A 260 4.31 -22.68 17.21
#